data_13f4c08064cab10c512f763c8385e64f
#
_entry.id   13f4c08064cab10c512f763c8385e64f
#
_cell.length_a   1.000
_cell.length_b   1.000
_cell.length_c   1.000
_cell.angle_alpha   90.00
_cell.angle_beta   90.00
_cell.angle_gamma   90.00
#
_symmetry.space_group_name_H-M   'P 1'
#
loop_
_entity.id
_entity.type
_entity.pdbx_description
1 polymer ?
#
loop_
_entity_poly.entity_id
_entity_poly.type
_entity_poly.pdbx_seq_one_letter_code
_entity_poly.pdbx_strand_id
1 'polypeptide(L)'
;MIEITSSDDPRILEFTQMRDRVLHDNNLVVCESEKLFLQFIHSKRAVLKTLSTKSFAEKYSLNFDSNFIASKEILESIAGFKIEFEVLFLIEKPADTKLEYLDNRIILLNGLSSPENVGSIVRSAAGFNINSIITDEKTCSPFLRRCIRVSMGNIFAMKSNHSKDVRTDFQKLRNLGYTIISTANIDRSIDLATFNFPKKCVLIIGSEGHGVDHDILDLSDIILKIKINPQVAHLNAANAAAIFLSHMSLL
;
A
#
# COMPACT_ATOMS: atom_id res chain seq x y z
N MET A 1 26.09 7.25 -18.51
CA MET A 1 25.92 7.20 -17.03
C MET A 1 26.52 8.46 -16.44
N ILE A 2 25.79 9.12 -15.56
CA ILE A 2 26.20 10.38 -14.93
C ILE A 2 26.55 10.08 -13.46
N GLU A 3 27.77 10.43 -13.04
CA GLU A 3 28.24 10.19 -11.68
C GLU A 3 27.76 11.28 -10.72
N ILE A 4 27.30 10.86 -9.55
CA ILE A 4 26.85 11.68 -8.42
C ILE A 4 27.85 11.50 -7.28
N THR A 5 28.42 12.62 -6.84
CA THR A 5 29.44 12.64 -5.77
C THR A 5 28.94 13.27 -4.48
N SER A 6 27.74 13.82 -4.46
CA SER A 6 27.09 14.41 -3.28
C SER A 6 25.60 14.08 -3.24
N SER A 7 25.05 13.83 -2.04
CA SER A 7 23.61 13.71 -1.82
C SER A 7 22.83 15.01 -2.10
N ASP A 8 23.50 16.15 -2.13
CA ASP A 8 22.88 17.46 -2.39
C ASP A 8 22.84 17.83 -3.89
N ASP A 9 23.22 16.90 -4.77
CA ASP A 9 23.20 17.13 -6.21
C ASP A 9 21.77 17.43 -6.70
N PRO A 10 21.54 18.57 -7.38
CA PRO A 10 20.19 18.96 -7.81
C PRO A 10 19.55 17.99 -8.81
N ARG A 11 20.35 17.17 -9.49
CA ARG A 11 19.85 16.17 -10.44
C ARG A 11 19.15 14.98 -9.82
N ILE A 12 19.30 14.78 -8.49
CA ILE A 12 18.73 13.66 -7.73
C ILE A 12 17.80 14.12 -6.61
N LEU A 13 17.27 15.33 -6.67
CA LEU A 13 16.42 15.91 -5.61
C LEU A 13 15.22 15.05 -5.24
N GLU A 14 14.64 14.34 -6.20
CA GLU A 14 13.49 13.45 -5.96
C GLU A 14 13.83 12.31 -5.00
N PHE A 15 15.09 11.87 -4.97
CA PHE A 15 15.53 10.82 -4.06
C PHE A 15 15.94 11.34 -2.68
N THR A 16 16.33 12.60 -2.54
CA THR A 16 17.00 13.16 -1.36
C THR A 16 16.15 14.14 -0.56
N GLN A 17 15.55 15.12 -1.20
CA GLN A 17 14.92 16.27 -0.54
C GLN A 17 13.39 16.27 -0.63
N MET A 18 12.82 15.54 -1.58
CA MET A 18 11.37 15.48 -1.73
C MET A 18 10.78 14.47 -0.75
N ARG A 19 9.90 14.94 0.14
CA ARG A 19 9.06 14.06 0.96
C ARG A 19 8.06 13.33 0.06
N ASP A 20 7.67 12.12 0.43
CA ASP A 20 6.69 11.32 -0.32
C ASP A 20 5.43 12.11 -0.70
N ARG A 21 4.95 13.00 0.18
CA ARG A 21 3.79 13.86 -0.12
C ARG A 21 4.02 14.74 -1.34
N VAL A 22 5.17 15.43 -1.40
CA VAL A 22 5.52 16.31 -2.54
C VAL A 22 5.69 15.51 -3.82
N LEU A 23 6.27 14.31 -3.73
CA LEU A 23 6.37 13.39 -4.86
C LEU A 23 4.99 12.98 -5.37
N HIS A 24 4.08 12.62 -4.45
CA HIS A 24 2.71 12.23 -4.82
C HIS A 24 1.90 13.37 -5.41
N ASP A 25 2.07 14.60 -4.92
CA ASP A 25 1.45 15.80 -5.49
C ASP A 25 1.94 16.05 -6.93
N ASN A 26 3.17 15.65 -7.25
CA ASN A 26 3.75 15.66 -8.60
C ASN A 26 3.52 14.36 -9.38
N ASN A 27 2.66 13.47 -8.88
CA ASN A 27 2.37 12.16 -9.47
C ASN A 27 3.60 11.24 -9.60
N LEU A 28 4.53 11.32 -8.66
CA LEU A 28 5.77 10.57 -8.63
C LEU A 28 5.87 9.66 -7.42
N VAL A 29 6.60 8.55 -7.57
CA VAL A 29 6.90 7.60 -6.50
C VAL A 29 8.34 7.14 -6.61
N VAL A 30 9.05 7.15 -5.48
CA VAL A 30 10.38 6.55 -5.36
C VAL A 30 10.27 5.13 -4.87
N CYS A 31 10.88 4.22 -5.60
CA CYS A 31 10.98 2.80 -5.30
C CYS A 31 12.41 2.41 -4.99
N GLU A 32 12.57 1.31 -4.25
CA GLU A 32 13.85 0.73 -3.90
C GLU A 32 13.80 -0.79 -4.04
N SER A 33 14.88 -1.42 -4.24
CA SER A 33 15.17 -2.85 -4.40
C SER A 33 15.31 -3.35 -5.83
N GLU A 34 16.29 -4.20 -6.01
CA GLU A 34 16.57 -4.89 -7.27
C GLU A 34 15.37 -5.70 -7.77
N LYS A 35 14.74 -6.48 -6.88
CA LYS A 35 13.59 -7.33 -7.24
C LYS A 35 12.45 -6.51 -7.86
N LEU A 36 12.11 -5.38 -7.23
CA LEU A 36 11.04 -4.51 -7.72
C LEU A 36 11.43 -3.83 -9.02
N PHE A 37 12.67 -3.37 -9.14
CA PHE A 37 13.21 -2.80 -10.38
C PHE A 37 13.06 -3.78 -11.55
N LEU A 38 13.48 -5.03 -11.36
CA LEU A 38 13.37 -6.07 -12.39
C LEU A 38 11.92 -6.37 -12.77
N GLN A 39 11.00 -6.37 -11.80
CA GLN A 39 9.57 -6.52 -12.09
C GLN A 39 9.05 -5.40 -13.01
N PHE A 40 9.48 -4.16 -12.79
CA PHE A 40 9.12 -3.03 -13.64
C PHE A 40 9.68 -3.19 -15.06
N ILE A 41 10.96 -3.52 -15.18
CA ILE A 41 11.61 -3.70 -16.49
C ILE A 41 10.96 -4.87 -17.26
N HIS A 42 10.75 -6.03 -16.62
CA HIS A 42 10.13 -7.19 -17.26
C HIS A 42 8.67 -6.94 -17.67
N SER A 43 7.93 -6.15 -16.89
CA SER A 43 6.55 -5.77 -17.22
C SER A 43 6.46 -4.57 -18.18
N LYS A 44 7.60 -4.08 -18.68
CA LYS A 44 7.71 -2.91 -19.57
C LYS A 44 7.07 -1.64 -18.99
N ARG A 45 7.03 -1.52 -17.68
CA ARG A 45 6.59 -0.29 -17.00
C ARG A 45 7.70 0.75 -17.08
N ALA A 46 7.34 1.99 -17.31
CA ALA A 46 8.29 3.08 -17.43
C ALA A 46 9.00 3.36 -16.09
N VAL A 47 10.33 3.42 -16.15
CA VAL A 47 11.19 3.95 -15.10
C VAL A 47 11.70 5.30 -15.58
N LEU A 48 11.39 6.35 -14.83
CA LEU A 48 11.70 7.74 -15.24
C LEU A 48 13.14 8.13 -14.94
N LYS A 49 13.68 7.67 -13.81
CA LYS A 49 15.01 7.99 -13.31
C LYS A 49 15.55 6.87 -12.45
N THR A 50 16.85 6.61 -12.50
CA THR A 50 17.50 5.67 -11.57
C THR A 50 18.68 6.35 -10.89
N LEU A 51 18.94 5.93 -9.66
CA LEU A 51 20.15 6.20 -8.90
C LEU A 51 20.64 4.85 -8.35
N SER A 52 21.80 4.38 -8.82
CA SER A 52 22.27 3.04 -8.48
C SER A 52 23.79 3.02 -8.24
N THR A 53 24.29 1.90 -7.72
CA THR A 53 25.73 1.65 -7.73
C THR A 53 26.22 1.42 -9.16
N LYS A 54 27.51 1.63 -9.40
CA LYS A 54 28.13 1.38 -10.71
C LYS A 54 28.02 -0.12 -11.08
N SER A 55 28.24 -1.01 -10.12
CA SER A 55 28.11 -2.47 -10.29
C SER A 55 26.70 -2.86 -10.74
N PHE A 56 25.67 -2.26 -10.15
CA PHE A 56 24.29 -2.50 -10.54
C PHE A 56 23.98 -2.01 -11.96
N ALA A 57 24.42 -0.80 -12.29
CA ALA A 57 24.22 -0.23 -13.62
C ALA A 57 24.88 -1.05 -14.73
N GLU A 58 26.09 -1.55 -14.48
CA GLU A 58 26.84 -2.43 -15.40
C GLU A 58 26.16 -3.79 -15.53
N LYS A 59 25.75 -4.42 -14.40
CA LYS A 59 25.08 -5.73 -14.35
C LYS A 59 23.81 -5.76 -15.23
N TYR A 60 23.03 -4.69 -15.24
CA TYR A 60 21.79 -4.60 -15.98
C TYR A 60 21.86 -3.75 -17.26
N SER A 61 23.08 -3.36 -17.65
CA SER A 61 23.34 -2.55 -18.87
C SER A 61 22.44 -1.32 -18.94
N LEU A 62 22.27 -0.62 -17.81
CA LEU A 62 21.42 0.56 -17.75
C LEU A 62 22.01 1.67 -18.61
N ASN A 63 21.39 1.95 -19.74
CA ASN A 63 21.89 2.90 -20.74
C ASN A 63 20.77 3.86 -21.18
N PHE A 64 20.31 4.70 -20.26
CA PHE A 64 19.38 5.79 -20.55
C PHE A 64 19.84 7.09 -19.87
N ASP A 65 19.44 8.23 -20.42
CA ASP A 65 19.93 9.56 -20.04
C ASP A 65 19.68 9.93 -18.59
N SER A 66 18.63 9.37 -17.98
CA SER A 66 18.25 9.60 -16.58
C SER A 66 18.83 8.54 -15.62
N ASN A 67 19.94 7.91 -15.98
CA ASN A 67 20.63 6.92 -15.16
C ASN A 67 21.84 7.55 -14.44
N PHE A 68 21.72 7.68 -13.13
CA PHE A 68 22.73 8.23 -12.25
C PHE A 68 23.41 7.10 -11.46
N ILE A 69 24.72 7.22 -11.30
CA ILE A 69 25.51 6.30 -10.47
C ILE A 69 26.07 7.05 -9.26
N ALA A 70 26.07 6.39 -8.10
CA ALA A 70 26.62 6.90 -6.86
C ALA A 70 27.31 5.77 -6.08
N SER A 71 28.13 6.15 -5.11
CA SER A 71 28.68 5.17 -4.18
C SER A 71 27.60 4.64 -3.23
N LYS A 72 27.86 3.49 -2.63
CA LYS A 72 26.92 2.89 -1.67
C LYS A 72 26.69 3.80 -0.46
N GLU A 73 27.73 4.51 -0.02
CA GLU A 73 27.67 5.46 1.10
C GLU A 73 26.70 6.62 0.81
N ILE A 74 26.66 7.11 -0.43
CA ILE A 74 25.69 8.13 -0.85
C ILE A 74 24.28 7.57 -0.83
N LEU A 75 24.05 6.36 -1.35
CA LEU A 75 22.75 5.70 -1.30
C LEU A 75 22.29 5.46 0.16
N GLU A 76 23.19 5.07 1.06
CA GLU A 76 22.91 4.91 2.49
C GLU A 76 22.59 6.24 3.18
N SER A 77 23.31 7.31 2.83
CA SER A 77 23.01 8.65 3.31
C SER A 77 21.61 9.11 2.89
N ILE A 78 21.20 8.83 1.66
CA ILE A 78 19.86 9.14 1.15
C ILE A 78 18.78 8.29 1.85
N ALA A 79 19.05 7.03 2.08
CA ALA A 79 18.11 6.12 2.76
C ALA A 79 17.98 6.43 4.25
N GLY A 80 19.03 6.96 4.88
CA GLY A 80 19.11 7.20 6.33
C GLY A 80 19.40 5.95 7.16
N PHE A 81 19.75 4.84 6.52
CA PHE A 81 20.11 3.55 7.16
C PHE A 81 21.00 2.73 6.23
N LYS A 82 21.65 1.69 6.81
CA LYS A 82 22.41 0.72 5.99
C LYS A 82 21.48 -0.02 5.05
N ILE A 83 21.81 -0.01 3.75
CA ILE A 83 20.97 -0.59 2.70
C ILE A 83 21.55 -1.93 2.22
N GLU A 84 20.62 -2.83 1.85
CA GLU A 84 20.95 -4.09 1.15
C GLU A 84 20.66 -4.00 -0.35
N PHE A 85 20.07 -2.88 -0.79
CA PHE A 85 19.75 -2.63 -2.20
C PHE A 85 20.82 -1.75 -2.86
N GLU A 86 20.92 -1.84 -4.17
CA GLU A 86 21.88 -1.09 -4.98
C GLU A 86 21.22 -0.12 -5.96
N VAL A 87 19.89 0.04 -5.89
CA VAL A 87 19.12 0.90 -6.79
C VAL A 87 17.95 1.59 -6.09
N LEU A 88 17.83 2.89 -6.35
CA LEU A 88 16.62 3.68 -6.19
C LEU A 88 16.11 4.05 -7.58
N PHE A 89 14.81 4.05 -7.78
CA PHE A 89 14.23 4.43 -9.06
C PHE A 89 12.93 5.19 -8.89
N LEU A 90 12.67 6.10 -9.82
CA LEU A 90 11.53 6.99 -9.88
C LEU A 90 10.56 6.49 -10.96
N ILE A 91 9.29 6.49 -10.63
CA ILE A 91 8.20 6.11 -11.54
C ILE A 91 7.05 7.11 -11.43
N GLU A 92 6.14 7.08 -12.38
CA GLU A 92 4.83 7.70 -12.20
C GLU A 92 3.99 6.90 -11.20
N LYS A 93 3.29 7.62 -10.32
CA LYS A 93 2.33 7.00 -9.41
C LYS A 93 1.18 6.40 -10.23
N PRO A 94 0.79 5.14 -9.99
CA PRO A 94 -0.37 4.56 -10.65
C PRO A 94 -1.63 5.39 -10.41
N ALA A 95 -2.42 5.58 -11.45
CA ALA A 95 -3.70 6.26 -11.37
C ALA A 95 -4.71 5.46 -10.52
N ASP A 96 -5.61 6.18 -9.85
CA ASP A 96 -6.68 5.56 -9.11
C ASP A 96 -7.63 4.77 -10.03
N THR A 97 -7.94 3.55 -9.63
CA THR A 97 -8.93 2.72 -10.30
C THR A 97 -10.33 3.17 -9.91
N LYS A 98 -11.23 3.37 -10.86
CA LYS A 98 -12.63 3.69 -10.57
C LYS A 98 -13.30 2.52 -9.85
N LEU A 99 -14.29 2.81 -8.99
CA LEU A 99 -14.97 1.82 -8.15
C LEU A 99 -15.58 0.66 -8.95
N GLU A 100 -16.13 0.95 -10.13
CA GLU A 100 -16.74 -0.06 -11.01
C GLU A 100 -15.77 -1.07 -11.62
N TYR A 101 -14.45 -0.79 -11.56
CA TYR A 101 -13.40 -1.69 -12.07
C TYR A 101 -12.65 -2.44 -10.97
N LEU A 102 -13.02 -2.21 -9.71
CA LEU A 102 -12.49 -2.97 -8.58
C LEU A 102 -13.00 -4.42 -8.60
N ASP A 103 -12.26 -5.33 -7.99
CA ASP A 103 -12.62 -6.75 -7.94
C ASP A 103 -13.77 -6.99 -6.94
N ASN A 104 -14.36 -8.18 -6.99
CA ASN A 104 -15.49 -8.54 -6.13
C ASN A 104 -15.17 -8.46 -4.62
N ARG A 105 -13.92 -8.56 -4.23
CA ARG A 105 -13.47 -8.47 -2.85
C ARG A 105 -12.52 -7.31 -2.71
N ILE A 106 -12.90 -6.35 -1.88
CA ILE A 106 -12.20 -5.10 -1.67
C ILE A 106 -11.83 -4.99 -0.20
N ILE A 107 -10.63 -4.52 0.09
CA ILE A 107 -10.27 -4.05 1.43
C ILE A 107 -10.32 -2.53 1.45
N LEU A 108 -10.98 -1.95 2.46
CA LEU A 108 -10.96 -0.51 2.72
C LEU A 108 -10.21 -0.25 4.01
N LEU A 109 -9.26 0.68 3.97
CA LEU A 109 -8.48 1.11 5.12
C LEU A 109 -9.04 2.45 5.61
N ASN A 110 -9.49 2.49 6.87
CA ASN A 110 -10.08 3.65 7.50
C ASN A 110 -9.18 4.19 8.61
N GLY A 111 -8.55 5.33 8.37
CA GLY A 111 -7.74 6.05 9.33
C GLY A 111 -6.41 5.38 9.70
N LEU A 112 -5.86 4.48 8.88
CA LEU A 112 -4.58 3.85 9.16
C LEU A 112 -3.41 4.78 8.81
N SER A 113 -2.77 5.34 9.81
CA SER A 113 -1.65 6.28 9.65
C SER A 113 -0.27 5.62 9.64
N SER A 114 -0.14 4.36 10.12
CA SER A 114 1.13 3.62 10.13
C SER A 114 1.46 3.01 8.77
N PRO A 115 2.55 3.45 8.11
CA PRO A 115 2.98 2.86 6.84
C PRO A 115 3.35 1.37 6.95
N GLU A 116 3.82 0.92 8.11
CA GLU A 116 4.11 -0.48 8.39
C GLU A 116 2.85 -1.33 8.33
N ASN A 117 1.77 -0.88 8.96
CA ASN A 117 0.51 -1.60 8.95
C ASN A 117 -0.13 -1.60 7.56
N VAL A 118 -0.19 -0.44 6.90
CA VAL A 118 -0.70 -0.35 5.52
C VAL A 118 0.08 -1.27 4.58
N GLY A 119 1.42 -1.24 4.63
CA GLY A 119 2.26 -2.10 3.81
C GLY A 119 2.07 -3.60 4.12
N SER A 120 1.94 -3.98 5.40
CA SER A 120 1.70 -5.36 5.82
C SER A 120 0.32 -5.86 5.39
N ILE A 121 -0.71 -5.01 5.46
CA ILE A 121 -2.06 -5.33 5.00
C ILE A 121 -2.08 -5.54 3.49
N VAL A 122 -1.46 -4.64 2.72
CA VAL A 122 -1.30 -4.79 1.26
C VAL A 122 -0.63 -6.11 0.90
N ARG A 123 0.44 -6.47 1.63
CA ARG A 123 1.15 -7.73 1.42
C ARG A 123 0.28 -8.95 1.71
N SER A 124 -0.47 -8.92 2.81
CA SER A 124 -1.40 -9.99 3.18
C SER A 124 -2.55 -10.12 2.18
N ALA A 125 -3.15 -9.00 1.76
CA ALA A 125 -4.22 -8.97 0.77
C ALA A 125 -3.78 -9.62 -0.54
N ALA A 126 -2.61 -9.21 -1.07
CA ALA A 126 -2.04 -9.82 -2.27
C ALA A 126 -1.76 -11.32 -2.10
N GLY A 127 -1.26 -11.73 -0.92
CA GLY A 127 -1.02 -13.13 -0.59
C GLY A 127 -2.28 -13.99 -0.56
N PHE A 128 -3.44 -13.39 -0.27
CA PHE A 128 -4.75 -14.04 -0.28
C PHE A 128 -5.58 -13.76 -1.54
N ASN A 129 -4.95 -13.28 -2.63
CA ASN A 129 -5.60 -12.95 -3.91
C ASN A 129 -6.71 -11.90 -3.80
N ILE A 130 -6.61 -10.98 -2.84
CA ILE A 130 -7.49 -9.83 -2.71
C ILE A 130 -6.72 -8.63 -3.27
N ASN A 131 -7.04 -8.27 -4.52
CA ASN A 131 -6.21 -7.35 -5.30
C ASN A 131 -6.84 -5.97 -5.48
N SER A 132 -7.83 -5.60 -4.66
CA SER A 132 -8.46 -4.28 -4.69
C SER A 132 -8.43 -3.64 -3.32
N ILE A 133 -7.95 -2.38 -3.27
CA ILE A 133 -7.81 -1.60 -2.05
C ILE A 133 -8.41 -0.20 -2.22
N ILE A 134 -9.14 0.24 -1.21
CA ILE A 134 -9.60 1.63 -1.05
C ILE A 134 -8.93 2.20 0.20
N THR A 135 -8.43 3.42 0.12
CA THR A 135 -7.96 4.20 1.27
C THR A 135 -8.82 5.44 1.44
N ASP A 136 -9.13 5.82 2.67
CA ASP A 136 -9.78 7.09 2.96
C ASP A 136 -8.76 8.25 3.07
N GLU A 137 -9.24 9.48 3.30
CA GLU A 137 -8.39 10.66 3.42
C GLU A 137 -7.46 10.65 4.64
N LYS A 138 -7.79 9.87 5.68
CA LYS A 138 -7.01 9.77 6.93
C LYS A 138 -5.94 8.69 6.86
N THR A 139 -6.07 7.75 5.94
CA THR A 139 -5.12 6.65 5.75
C THR A 139 -3.90 7.12 4.99
N CYS A 140 -2.72 6.74 5.45
CA CYS A 140 -1.50 7.07 4.71
C CYS A 140 -1.48 6.35 3.35
N SER A 141 -0.90 7.01 2.34
CA SER A 141 -0.85 6.45 0.99
C SER A 141 -0.11 5.12 0.96
N PRO A 142 -0.67 4.07 0.32
CA PRO A 142 0.03 2.80 0.14
C PRO A 142 1.24 2.89 -0.80
N PHE A 143 1.41 4.04 -1.47
CA PHE A 143 2.55 4.37 -2.32
C PHE A 143 3.67 5.12 -1.58
N LEU A 144 3.57 5.33 -0.26
CA LEU A 144 4.72 5.79 0.52
C LEU A 144 5.87 4.78 0.38
N ARG A 145 7.11 5.28 0.28
CA ARG A 145 8.32 4.45 0.15
C ARG A 145 8.34 3.30 1.19
N ARG A 146 7.96 3.61 2.43
CA ARG A 146 7.89 2.61 3.52
C ARG A 146 6.82 1.55 3.26
N CYS A 147 5.63 1.93 2.80
CA CYS A 147 4.55 0.98 2.44
C CYS A 147 4.98 0.06 1.29
N ILE A 148 5.59 0.62 0.24
CA ILE A 148 6.11 -0.14 -0.90
C ILE A 148 7.11 -1.19 -0.44
N ARG A 149 8.07 -0.80 0.42
CA ARG A 149 9.09 -1.70 0.95
C ARG A 149 8.46 -2.83 1.77
N VAL A 150 7.60 -2.50 2.74
CA VAL A 150 6.95 -3.48 3.63
C VAL A 150 6.04 -4.43 2.83
N SER A 151 5.31 -3.91 1.85
CA SER A 151 4.47 -4.72 0.96
C SER A 151 5.28 -5.50 -0.08
N MET A 152 6.61 -5.34 -0.14
CA MET A 152 7.47 -5.91 -1.20
C MET A 152 7.02 -5.53 -2.61
N GLY A 153 6.48 -4.32 -2.78
CA GLY A 153 5.98 -3.81 -4.06
C GLY A 153 4.63 -4.39 -4.50
N ASN A 154 3.96 -5.22 -3.68
CA ASN A 154 2.68 -5.83 -4.07
C ASN A 154 1.59 -4.80 -4.38
N ILE A 155 1.68 -3.57 -3.86
CA ILE A 155 0.74 -2.49 -4.19
C ILE A 155 0.67 -2.23 -5.70
N PHE A 156 1.75 -2.40 -6.44
CA PHE A 156 1.78 -2.18 -7.89
C PHE A 156 1.03 -3.25 -8.70
N ALA A 157 0.67 -4.38 -8.09
CA ALA A 157 -0.18 -5.40 -8.67
C ALA A 157 -1.66 -5.24 -8.30
N MET A 158 -1.97 -4.32 -7.38
CA MET A 158 -3.33 -4.08 -6.89
C MET A 158 -4.02 -2.95 -7.66
N LYS A 159 -5.35 -3.03 -7.73
CA LYS A 159 -6.23 -1.94 -8.12
C LYS A 159 -6.45 -1.06 -6.89
N SER A 160 -5.95 0.16 -6.92
CA SER A 160 -6.08 1.10 -5.81
C SER A 160 -7.03 2.24 -6.13
N ASN A 161 -7.77 2.68 -5.12
CA ASN A 161 -8.63 3.86 -5.17
C ASN A 161 -8.41 4.67 -3.89
N HIS A 162 -8.34 5.99 -4.02
CA HIS A 162 -8.33 6.91 -2.89
C HIS A 162 -9.68 7.61 -2.81
N SER A 163 -10.45 7.26 -1.78
CA SER A 163 -11.77 7.83 -1.53
C SER A 163 -11.66 9.18 -0.82
N LYS A 164 -12.24 10.21 -1.42
CA LYS A 164 -12.39 11.53 -0.80
C LYS A 164 -13.68 11.63 0.04
N ASP A 165 -14.63 10.75 -0.19
CA ASP A 165 -15.89 10.66 0.55
C ASP A 165 -16.36 9.21 0.57
N VAL A 166 -15.98 8.51 1.61
CA VAL A 166 -16.31 7.08 1.82
C VAL A 166 -17.83 6.86 1.88
N ARG A 167 -18.60 7.81 2.41
CA ARG A 167 -20.07 7.70 2.53
C ARG A 167 -20.74 7.68 1.15
N THR A 168 -20.34 8.61 0.29
CA THR A 168 -20.81 8.63 -1.10
C THR A 168 -20.37 7.37 -1.86
N ASP A 169 -19.16 6.91 -1.63
CA ASP A 169 -18.65 5.71 -2.30
C ASP A 169 -19.36 4.44 -1.83
N PHE A 170 -19.79 4.35 -0.56
CA PHE A 170 -20.63 3.23 -0.10
C PHE A 170 -21.96 3.12 -0.84
N GLN A 171 -22.60 4.25 -1.15
CA GLN A 171 -23.83 4.22 -1.94
C GLN A 171 -23.59 3.67 -3.35
N LYS A 172 -22.49 4.09 -4.00
CA LYS A 172 -22.10 3.58 -5.33
C LYS A 172 -21.76 2.07 -5.26
N LEU A 173 -20.99 1.66 -4.25
CA LEU A 173 -20.61 0.26 -4.06
C LEU A 173 -21.85 -0.64 -3.81
N ARG A 174 -22.82 -0.19 -3.00
CA ARG A 174 -24.10 -0.92 -2.84
C ARG A 174 -24.86 -1.05 -4.14
N ASN A 175 -24.93 0.02 -4.95
CA ASN A 175 -25.56 -0.03 -6.28
C ASN A 175 -24.85 -1.00 -7.23
N LEU A 176 -23.54 -1.24 -7.03
CA LEU A 176 -22.75 -2.23 -7.75
C LEU A 176 -22.89 -3.66 -7.12
N GLY A 177 -23.68 -3.82 -6.07
CA GLY A 177 -23.97 -5.10 -5.42
C GLY A 177 -22.97 -5.53 -4.35
N TYR A 178 -22.17 -4.61 -3.79
CA TYR A 178 -21.26 -4.92 -2.68
C TYR A 178 -21.98 -4.83 -1.33
N THR A 179 -21.66 -5.76 -0.44
CA THR A 179 -21.98 -5.71 1.00
C THR A 179 -20.85 -4.99 1.74
N ILE A 180 -21.19 -4.00 2.55
CA ILE A 180 -20.24 -3.22 3.34
C ILE A 180 -20.06 -3.88 4.71
N ILE A 181 -18.84 -4.34 5.01
CA ILE A 181 -18.53 -5.13 6.20
C ILE A 181 -17.43 -4.41 6.99
N SER A 182 -17.74 -3.96 8.19
CA SER A 182 -16.76 -3.38 9.11
C SER A 182 -16.23 -4.38 10.12
N THR A 183 -15.06 -4.06 10.70
CA THR A 183 -14.45 -4.85 11.76
C THR A 183 -14.45 -4.07 13.07
N ALA A 184 -15.13 -4.57 14.08
CA ALA A 184 -15.14 -3.98 15.42
C ALA A 184 -15.55 -5.04 16.47
N ASN A 185 -15.09 -4.87 17.72
CA ASN A 185 -15.53 -5.70 18.83
C ASN A 185 -16.58 -4.95 19.66
N ILE A 186 -17.82 -4.95 19.17
CA ILE A 186 -18.99 -4.35 19.82
C ILE A 186 -20.10 -5.40 19.96
N ASP A 187 -21.16 -5.12 20.74
CA ASP A 187 -22.21 -6.10 21.07
C ASP A 187 -22.90 -6.68 19.84
N ARG A 188 -23.16 -5.86 18.83
CA ARG A 188 -23.81 -6.27 17.58
C ARG A 188 -22.89 -7.00 16.57
N SER A 189 -21.61 -7.20 16.90
CA SER A 189 -20.67 -7.86 16.01
C SER A 189 -20.87 -9.37 15.95
N ILE A 190 -20.85 -9.90 14.73
CA ILE A 190 -20.90 -11.34 14.44
C ILE A 190 -19.48 -11.91 14.56
N ASP A 191 -19.34 -13.10 15.11
CA ASP A 191 -18.06 -13.80 15.18
C ASP A 191 -17.60 -14.23 13.77
N LEU A 192 -16.39 -13.87 13.41
CA LEU A 192 -15.77 -14.23 12.12
C LEU A 192 -15.81 -15.75 11.88
N ALA A 193 -15.62 -16.56 12.92
CA ALA A 193 -15.58 -18.02 12.81
C ALA A 193 -16.89 -18.65 12.28
N THR A 194 -18.01 -17.94 12.41
CA THR A 194 -19.34 -18.41 11.96
C THR A 194 -19.86 -17.69 10.73
N PHE A 195 -19.04 -16.79 10.16
CA PHE A 195 -19.47 -15.91 9.08
C PHE A 195 -18.94 -16.37 7.72
N ASN A 196 -19.83 -16.43 6.72
CA ASN A 196 -19.49 -16.67 5.33
C ASN A 196 -19.53 -15.35 4.54
N PHE A 197 -18.41 -14.97 3.97
CA PHE A 197 -18.33 -13.74 3.19
C PHE A 197 -19.18 -13.81 1.91
N PRO A 198 -19.94 -12.73 1.58
CA PRO A 198 -20.60 -12.64 0.29
C PRO A 198 -19.59 -12.62 -0.85
N LYS A 199 -20.02 -13.01 -2.04
CA LYS A 199 -19.17 -12.99 -3.24
C LYS A 199 -18.62 -11.59 -3.54
N LYS A 200 -19.46 -10.54 -3.37
CA LYS A 200 -19.09 -9.15 -3.51
C LYS A 200 -19.15 -8.44 -2.16
N CYS A 201 -18.00 -8.02 -1.66
CA CYS A 201 -17.94 -7.32 -0.38
C CYS A 201 -16.76 -6.34 -0.29
N VAL A 202 -16.94 -5.35 0.58
CA VAL A 202 -15.88 -4.45 1.04
C VAL A 202 -15.66 -4.75 2.51
N LEU A 203 -14.45 -5.15 2.86
CA LEU A 203 -14.02 -5.37 4.24
C LEU A 203 -13.27 -4.13 4.74
N ILE A 204 -13.75 -3.50 5.81
CA ILE A 204 -13.19 -2.29 6.37
C ILE A 204 -12.33 -2.62 7.59
N ILE A 205 -11.07 -2.20 7.53
CA ILE A 205 -10.12 -2.29 8.63
C ILE A 205 -9.86 -0.88 9.17
N GLY A 206 -10.05 -0.71 10.46
CA GLY A 206 -9.84 0.55 11.15
C GLY A 206 -8.43 0.71 11.73
N SER A 207 -8.16 1.90 12.28
CA SER A 207 -6.89 2.24 12.93
C SER A 207 -6.69 1.50 14.26
N GLU A 208 -5.44 1.46 14.73
CA GLU A 208 -5.06 0.77 15.97
C GLU A 208 -5.67 1.41 17.23
N GLY A 209 -5.77 2.74 17.25
CA GLY A 209 -6.21 3.48 18.43
C GLY A 209 -7.74 3.60 18.54
N HIS A 210 -8.43 3.79 17.44
CA HIS A 210 -9.85 4.12 17.41
C HIS A 210 -10.71 3.06 16.73
N GLY A 211 -10.09 2.07 16.05
CA GLY A 211 -10.84 1.12 15.22
C GLY A 211 -11.40 1.78 13.97
N VAL A 212 -12.53 1.30 13.50
CA VAL A 212 -13.32 1.91 12.42
C VAL A 212 -14.11 3.07 12.98
N ASP A 213 -14.14 4.19 12.27
CA ASP A 213 -14.91 5.39 12.66
C ASP A 213 -16.39 5.05 12.92
N HIS A 214 -17.01 5.65 13.95
CA HIS A 214 -18.39 5.34 14.36
C HIS A 214 -19.41 5.52 13.25
N ASP A 215 -19.28 6.60 12.48
CA ASP A 215 -20.17 6.89 11.35
C ASP A 215 -20.02 5.85 10.21
N ILE A 216 -18.84 5.28 10.04
CA ILE A 216 -18.60 4.18 9.10
C ILE A 216 -19.21 2.87 9.63
N LEU A 217 -19.09 2.60 10.94
CA LEU A 217 -19.75 1.46 11.58
C LEU A 217 -21.29 1.52 11.42
N ASP A 218 -21.89 2.71 11.56
CA ASP A 218 -23.33 2.88 11.43
C ASP A 218 -23.81 2.75 9.98
N LEU A 219 -22.95 3.02 9.02
CA LEU A 219 -23.22 2.81 7.60
C LEU A 219 -22.92 1.38 7.12
N SER A 220 -22.38 0.52 7.97
CA SER A 220 -22.03 -0.85 7.58
C SER A 220 -23.22 -1.79 7.63
N ASP A 221 -23.31 -2.68 6.65
CA ASP A 221 -24.39 -3.69 6.58
C ASP A 221 -24.15 -4.80 7.60
N ILE A 222 -22.87 -5.11 7.88
CA ILE A 222 -22.44 -6.17 8.80
C ILE A 222 -21.22 -5.68 9.57
N ILE A 223 -21.12 -6.09 10.84
CA ILE A 223 -19.92 -5.86 11.66
C ILE A 223 -19.40 -7.21 12.14
N LEU A 224 -18.11 -7.45 11.89
CA LEU A 224 -17.45 -8.68 12.28
C LEU A 224 -16.45 -8.45 13.40
N LYS A 225 -16.28 -9.45 14.25
CA LYS A 225 -15.22 -9.50 15.26
C LYS A 225 -14.41 -10.79 15.20
N ILE A 226 -13.14 -10.70 15.60
CA ILE A 226 -12.31 -11.85 15.94
C ILE A 226 -12.48 -12.09 17.44
N LYS A 227 -12.84 -13.30 17.83
CA LYS A 227 -12.88 -13.68 19.24
C LYS A 227 -11.46 -13.84 19.75
N ILE A 228 -11.07 -13.00 20.69
CA ILE A 228 -9.74 -12.99 21.32
C ILE A 228 -9.88 -13.15 22.83
N ASN A 229 -8.78 -13.39 23.53
CA ASN A 229 -8.75 -13.42 25.00
C ASN A 229 -9.26 -12.06 25.55
N PRO A 230 -10.26 -12.04 26.44
CA PRO A 230 -10.81 -10.79 27.01
C PRO A 230 -9.79 -9.93 27.77
N GLN A 231 -8.67 -10.51 28.20
CA GLN A 231 -7.58 -9.75 28.84
C GLN A 231 -6.69 -8.99 27.85
N VAL A 232 -6.82 -9.27 26.54
CA VAL A 232 -6.09 -8.57 25.48
C VAL A 232 -7.01 -7.51 24.90
N ALA A 233 -6.59 -6.25 24.94
CA ALA A 233 -7.43 -5.14 24.50
C ALA A 233 -7.76 -5.22 23.00
N HIS A 234 -6.76 -5.44 22.14
CA HIS A 234 -6.92 -5.55 20.68
C HIS A 234 -5.68 -6.16 20.04
N LEU A 235 -5.85 -6.67 18.84
CA LEU A 235 -4.76 -7.10 17.98
C LEU A 235 -4.19 -5.89 17.21
N ASN A 236 -2.92 -5.97 16.80
CA ASN A 236 -2.40 -5.05 15.81
C ASN A 236 -3.25 -5.09 14.52
N ALA A 237 -3.48 -3.93 13.88
CA ALA A 237 -4.37 -3.82 12.73
C ALA A 237 -3.97 -4.72 11.55
N ALA A 238 -2.67 -4.86 11.27
CA ALA A 238 -2.19 -5.73 10.20
C ALA A 238 -2.41 -7.22 10.53
N ASN A 239 -2.24 -7.62 11.80
CA ASN A 239 -2.48 -9.00 12.24
C ASN A 239 -3.98 -9.33 12.18
N ALA A 240 -4.84 -8.42 12.65
CA ALA A 240 -6.29 -8.58 12.54
C ALA A 240 -6.73 -8.67 11.07
N ALA A 241 -6.21 -7.77 10.22
CA ALA A 241 -6.49 -7.79 8.79
C ALA A 241 -6.09 -9.13 8.16
N ALA A 242 -4.91 -9.67 8.47
CA ALA A 242 -4.47 -10.95 7.91
C ALA A 242 -5.42 -12.11 8.26
N ILE A 243 -5.98 -12.14 9.49
CA ILE A 243 -6.96 -13.16 9.91
C ILE A 243 -8.26 -13.01 9.10
N PHE A 244 -8.80 -11.77 8.97
CA PHE A 244 -10.01 -11.52 8.19
C PHE A 244 -9.82 -11.86 6.70
N LEU A 245 -8.67 -11.45 6.12
CA LEU A 245 -8.35 -11.69 4.71
C LEU A 245 -8.18 -13.18 4.42
N SER A 246 -7.53 -13.93 5.30
CA SER A 246 -7.42 -15.39 5.20
C SER A 246 -8.80 -16.04 5.17
N HIS A 247 -9.69 -15.67 6.10
CA HIS A 247 -11.05 -16.21 6.15
C HIS A 247 -11.87 -15.81 4.91
N MET A 248 -11.75 -14.56 4.46
CA MET A 248 -12.43 -14.07 3.26
C MET A 248 -11.95 -14.78 1.99
N SER A 249 -10.71 -15.29 1.94
CA SER A 249 -10.13 -15.97 0.77
C SER A 249 -10.58 -17.41 0.58
N LEU A 250 -11.13 -18.07 1.61
CA LEU A 250 -11.50 -19.49 1.62
C LEU A 250 -12.73 -19.81 0.76
N LEU A 251 -13.35 -18.83 0.15
CA LEU A 251 -14.52 -18.92 -0.72
C LEU A 251 -14.10 -18.55 -2.15
#